data_a08117f10a5cbe11f868bfd34bfd36c7
#
_entry.id   a08117f10a5cbe11f868bfd34bfd36c7
#
_cell.length_a   1.000
_cell.length_b   1.000
_cell.length_c   1.000
_cell.angle_alpha   90.00
_cell.angle_beta   90.00
_cell.angle_gamma   90.00
#
_symmetry.space_group_name_H-M   'P 1'
#
loop_
_entity.id
_entity.type
_entity.pdbx_description
1 polymer ?
#
loop_
_entity_poly.entity_id
_entity_poly.type
_entity_poly.pdbx_seq_one_letter_code
_entity_poly.pdbx_strand_id
1 'polypeptide(L)'
;MRELRIVFVLKKCWENNYLLMRLLSDNELIWSAVVVNNRMNRERKASGINSYEKEFSFKPEAYIESLMTDKRPVAWLDLCCGKGNALKQAAEYFDSKQKQDRVFLHGIDLLDDFCTVGKNITCLHFETVPLTAWRPSRRYDLITCSHGLHYIGDKLRVIETAVASLTKNGFFIAHLDLDNISIANKKSSPFLKSLFKKVLVDYNSRKKILKAAGAAILSFDLIYI
;
A
#
# COMPACT_ATOMS: atom_id res chain seq x y z
N MET A 1 27.71 2.69 -0.80
CA MET A 1 26.43 2.19 -0.26
C MET A 1 26.18 2.89 1.08
N ARG A 2 25.00 3.46 1.29
CA ARG A 2 24.70 4.19 2.52
C ARG A 2 23.71 3.36 3.33
N GLU A 3 24.02 3.14 4.60
CA GLU A 3 23.20 2.38 5.54
C GLU A 3 21.94 3.14 5.92
N LEU A 4 20.78 2.48 5.83
CA LEU A 4 19.48 2.98 6.29
C LEU A 4 19.08 2.18 7.54
N ARG A 5 18.90 2.85 8.66
CA ARG A 5 18.27 2.24 9.84
C ARG A 5 16.83 2.70 9.90
N ILE A 6 15.88 1.79 9.70
CA ILE A 6 14.47 2.08 9.93
C ILE A 6 14.15 1.71 11.37
N VAL A 7 13.88 2.73 12.19
CA VAL A 7 13.53 2.57 13.60
C VAL A 7 12.01 2.67 13.71
N PHE A 8 11.35 1.59 14.12
CA PHE A 8 9.95 1.63 14.52
C PHE A 8 9.86 2.12 15.96
N VAL A 9 9.45 3.37 16.15
CA VAL A 9 9.10 3.89 17.47
C VAL A 9 7.61 3.63 17.71
N LEU A 10 7.30 2.53 18.39
CA LEU A 10 5.99 2.37 18.99
C LEU A 10 5.87 3.37 20.14
N LYS A 11 5.21 4.52 19.93
CA LYS A 11 4.80 5.38 21.05
C LYS A 11 3.73 4.64 21.85
N LYS A 12 4.13 3.96 22.90
CA LYS A 12 3.23 3.56 23.97
C LYS A 12 2.87 4.80 24.79
N CYS A 13 1.61 5.21 24.78
CA CYS A 13 1.06 6.08 25.80
C CYS A 13 1.03 5.33 27.15
N TRP A 14 1.62 5.98 28.17
CA TRP A 14 1.43 5.83 29.63
C TRP A 14 2.07 4.61 30.31
N GLU A 15 2.96 4.95 31.15
CA GLU A 15 3.39 4.61 32.50
C GLU A 15 4.90 4.34 32.62
N ASN A 16 5.50 5.00 33.63
CA ASN A 16 6.88 4.98 34.04
C ASN A 16 7.47 3.57 34.13
N ASN A 17 8.28 3.19 33.15
CA ASN A 17 9.39 2.28 33.30
C ASN A 17 10.30 2.41 32.06
N TYR A 18 11.58 2.64 32.27
CA TYR A 18 12.62 2.60 31.23
C TYR A 18 12.72 1.17 30.67
N LEU A 19 11.81 0.80 29.78
CA LEU A 19 11.97 -0.39 28.96
C LEU A 19 12.93 -0.05 27.81
N LEU A 20 14.05 -0.73 27.77
CA LEU A 20 14.93 -0.77 26.61
C LEU A 20 14.07 -0.89 25.34
N MET A 21 14.04 0.15 24.51
CA MET A 21 13.38 0.09 23.19
C MET A 21 14.18 -0.90 22.35
N ARG A 22 13.72 -2.13 22.30
CA ARG A 22 14.25 -3.14 21.39
C ARG A 22 13.62 -2.91 20.02
N LEU A 23 14.42 -2.84 18.98
CA LEU A 23 13.96 -2.93 17.62
C LEU A 23 13.36 -4.32 17.40
N LEU A 24 12.14 -4.38 16.88
CA LEU A 24 11.53 -5.64 16.46
C LEU A 24 12.14 -6.06 15.12
N SER A 25 12.43 -7.34 14.96
CA SER A 25 12.74 -7.91 13.66
C SER A 25 11.52 -7.80 12.74
N ASP A 26 11.73 -7.90 11.42
CA ASP A 26 10.62 -7.88 10.46
C ASP A 26 9.55 -8.92 10.79
N ASN A 27 9.95 -10.12 11.20
CA ASN A 27 9.03 -11.18 11.59
C ASN A 27 8.22 -10.83 12.86
N GLU A 28 8.85 -10.24 13.87
CA GLU A 28 8.16 -9.81 15.09
C GLU A 28 7.21 -8.62 14.81
N LEU A 29 7.62 -7.71 13.92
CA LEU A 29 6.82 -6.57 13.52
C LEU A 29 5.56 -7.01 12.79
N ILE A 30 5.68 -7.92 11.84
CA ILE A 30 4.62 -8.51 11.05
C ILE A 30 3.52 -9.10 11.95
N TRP A 31 3.89 -9.80 13.02
CA TRP A 31 2.96 -10.46 13.94
C TRP A 31 2.62 -9.60 15.18
N SER A 32 2.98 -8.32 15.18
CA SER A 32 2.67 -7.45 16.32
C SER A 32 1.16 -7.23 16.45
N ALA A 33 0.68 -7.15 17.70
CA ALA A 33 -0.73 -6.86 17.99
C ALA A 33 -1.21 -5.53 17.35
N VAL A 34 -0.31 -4.59 17.11
CA VAL A 34 -0.61 -3.31 16.44
C VAL A 34 -0.99 -3.52 14.98
N VAL A 35 -0.30 -4.42 14.28
CA VAL A 35 -0.60 -4.76 12.88
C VAL A 35 -1.92 -5.54 12.80
N VAL A 36 -2.07 -6.54 13.68
CA VAL A 36 -3.23 -7.46 13.66
C VAL A 36 -4.53 -6.75 14.08
N ASN A 37 -4.48 -5.85 15.08
CA ASN A 37 -5.69 -5.30 15.74
C ASN A 37 -6.18 -3.96 15.18
N ASN A 38 -5.62 -3.44 14.09
CA ASN A 38 -6.10 -2.16 13.53
C ASN A 38 -7.37 -2.35 12.69
N ARG A 39 -8.48 -2.65 13.37
CA ARG A 39 -9.78 -2.98 12.77
C ARG A 39 -10.25 -1.93 11.75
N MET A 40 -10.13 -0.64 12.06
CA MET A 40 -10.61 0.43 11.19
C MET A 40 -9.90 0.44 9.83
N ASN A 41 -8.59 0.22 9.81
CA ASN A 41 -7.83 0.12 8.57
C ASN A 41 -8.16 -1.15 7.78
N ARG A 42 -8.41 -2.27 8.49
CA ARG A 42 -8.73 -3.55 7.86
C ARG A 42 -10.13 -3.59 7.22
N GLU A 43 -11.07 -2.77 7.68
CA GLU A 43 -12.46 -2.74 7.20
C GLU A 43 -12.76 -1.60 6.21
N ARG A 44 -11.74 -1.00 5.62
CA ARG A 44 -11.88 0.11 4.68
C ARG A 44 -12.59 -0.29 3.39
N LYS A 45 -13.48 0.59 2.92
CA LYS A 45 -14.25 0.41 1.68
C LYS A 45 -13.69 1.28 0.54
N ALA A 46 -14.13 1.07 -0.68
CA ALA A 46 -13.78 1.93 -1.82
C ALA A 46 -14.42 3.31 -1.67
N SER A 47 -15.70 3.38 -1.28
CA SER A 47 -16.45 4.62 -1.08
C SER A 47 -17.22 4.60 0.25
N GLY A 48 -17.63 5.77 0.76
CA GLY A 48 -18.34 5.92 2.02
C GLY A 48 -17.50 6.56 3.13
N ILE A 49 -17.90 6.37 4.40
CA ILE A 49 -17.29 7.07 5.55
C ILE A 49 -15.84 6.65 5.77
N ASN A 50 -15.57 5.34 5.87
CA ASN A 50 -14.22 4.76 5.98
C ASN A 50 -13.82 4.20 4.62
N SER A 51 -13.20 5.03 3.77
CA SER A 51 -13.02 4.65 2.37
C SER A 51 -11.79 5.29 1.72
N TYR A 52 -11.36 4.68 0.61
CA TYR A 52 -10.34 5.24 -0.28
C TYR A 52 -10.75 6.59 -0.86
N GLU A 53 -12.06 6.78 -1.12
CA GLU A 53 -12.59 8.07 -1.58
C GLU A 53 -12.27 9.20 -0.60
N LYS A 54 -12.43 8.96 0.70
CA LYS A 54 -12.10 9.94 1.75
C LYS A 54 -10.61 10.15 1.92
N GLU A 55 -9.84 9.06 1.91
CA GLU A 55 -8.39 9.10 2.13
C GLU A 55 -7.64 9.73 0.96
N PHE A 56 -7.97 9.35 -0.26
CA PHE A 56 -7.21 9.72 -1.46
C PHE A 56 -7.91 10.75 -2.34
N SER A 57 -9.16 11.11 -2.02
CA SER A 57 -9.97 12.08 -2.77
C SER A 57 -10.29 11.63 -4.20
N PHE A 58 -10.41 10.30 -4.45
CA PHE A 58 -10.93 9.73 -5.68
C PHE A 58 -11.61 8.37 -5.41
N LYS A 59 -12.54 8.00 -6.29
CA LYS A 59 -13.22 6.70 -6.25
C LYS A 59 -12.45 5.69 -7.09
N PRO A 60 -11.86 4.62 -6.51
CA PRO A 60 -11.08 3.65 -7.26
C PRO A 60 -11.87 3.01 -8.41
N GLU A 61 -13.13 2.63 -8.17
CA GLU A 61 -14.00 2.03 -9.17
C GLU A 61 -14.26 2.95 -10.38
N ALA A 62 -14.51 4.25 -10.13
CA ALA A 62 -14.71 5.22 -11.20
C ALA A 62 -13.41 5.48 -11.98
N TYR A 63 -12.28 5.53 -11.27
CA TYR A 63 -10.97 5.66 -11.91
C TYR A 63 -10.67 4.46 -12.82
N ILE A 64 -10.89 3.24 -12.33
CA ILE A 64 -10.71 2.03 -13.13
C ILE A 64 -11.64 2.02 -14.34
N GLU A 65 -12.91 2.38 -14.16
CA GLU A 65 -13.86 2.45 -15.26
C GLU A 65 -13.42 3.44 -16.35
N SER A 66 -12.81 4.57 -15.97
CA SER A 66 -12.28 5.55 -16.93
C SER A 66 -11.07 5.05 -17.73
N LEU A 67 -10.39 4.01 -17.28
CA LEU A 67 -9.25 3.39 -17.96
C LEU A 67 -9.66 2.24 -18.86
N MET A 68 -10.92 1.78 -18.82
CA MET A 68 -11.37 0.63 -19.56
C MET A 68 -11.29 0.85 -21.08
N THR A 69 -10.70 -0.11 -21.75
CA THR A 69 -10.65 -0.22 -23.21
C THR A 69 -10.96 -1.66 -23.59
N ASP A 70 -11.18 -1.95 -24.86
CA ASP A 70 -11.45 -3.33 -25.31
C ASP A 70 -10.19 -4.19 -25.43
N LYS A 71 -9.02 -3.63 -25.13
CA LYS A 71 -7.74 -4.32 -25.41
C LYS A 71 -7.34 -5.32 -24.33
N ARG A 72 -7.58 -5.01 -23.06
CA ARG A 72 -7.23 -5.86 -21.91
C ARG A 72 -7.97 -5.45 -20.65
N PRO A 73 -8.13 -6.34 -19.67
CA PRO A 73 -8.63 -5.96 -18.35
C PRO A 73 -7.74 -4.90 -17.68
N VAL A 74 -8.41 -3.96 -17.00
CA VAL A 74 -7.75 -2.97 -16.12
C VAL A 74 -7.43 -3.63 -14.78
N ALA A 75 -6.20 -3.54 -14.32
CA ALA A 75 -5.74 -4.22 -13.11
C ALA A 75 -5.56 -3.24 -11.95
N TRP A 76 -6.24 -3.51 -10.84
CA TRP A 76 -6.05 -2.81 -9.56
C TRP A 76 -5.45 -3.75 -8.53
N LEU A 77 -4.31 -3.35 -7.94
CA LEU A 77 -3.67 -3.99 -6.80
C LEU A 77 -3.86 -3.15 -5.56
N ASP A 78 -4.30 -3.78 -4.48
CA ASP A 78 -4.40 -3.16 -3.16
C ASP A 78 -3.43 -3.84 -2.18
N LEU A 79 -2.40 -3.12 -1.79
CA LEU A 79 -1.37 -3.58 -0.86
C LEU A 79 -1.80 -3.32 0.58
N CYS A 80 -1.68 -4.30 1.46
CA CYS A 80 -2.22 -4.30 2.82
C CYS A 80 -3.73 -4.02 2.80
N CYS A 81 -4.47 -4.78 2.00
CA CYS A 81 -5.89 -4.57 1.74
C CYS A 81 -6.80 -4.86 2.94
N GLY A 82 -6.27 -5.39 4.04
CA GLY A 82 -7.03 -5.81 5.20
C GLY A 82 -8.02 -6.92 4.85
N LYS A 83 -9.30 -6.73 5.16
CA LYS A 83 -10.36 -7.68 4.75
C LYS A 83 -10.71 -7.61 3.26
N GLY A 84 -10.15 -6.68 2.51
CA GLY A 84 -10.43 -6.52 1.08
C GLY A 84 -11.80 -5.92 0.76
N ASN A 85 -12.47 -5.27 1.71
CA ASN A 85 -13.81 -4.71 1.50
C ASN A 85 -13.89 -3.67 0.38
N ALA A 86 -12.80 -2.93 0.14
CA ALA A 86 -12.75 -1.97 -0.96
C ALA A 86 -12.77 -2.66 -2.31
N LEU A 87 -11.99 -3.74 -2.45
CA LEU A 87 -11.96 -4.55 -3.65
C LEU A 87 -13.27 -5.31 -3.87
N LYS A 88 -13.87 -5.85 -2.78
CA LYS A 88 -15.20 -6.47 -2.84
C LYS A 88 -16.24 -5.50 -3.35
N GLN A 89 -16.32 -4.29 -2.79
CA GLN A 89 -17.26 -3.27 -3.24
C GLN A 89 -17.08 -2.91 -4.72
N ALA A 90 -15.84 -2.80 -5.18
CA ALA A 90 -15.55 -2.59 -6.59
C ALA A 90 -15.94 -3.79 -7.46
N ALA A 91 -15.69 -5.02 -7.00
CA ALA A 91 -16.07 -6.23 -7.72
C ALA A 91 -17.60 -6.32 -7.89
N GLU A 92 -18.36 -6.07 -6.82
CA GLU A 92 -19.83 -6.01 -6.85
C GLU A 92 -20.35 -4.91 -7.80
N TYR A 93 -19.66 -3.74 -7.82
CA TYR A 93 -19.97 -2.66 -8.77
C TYR A 93 -19.79 -3.11 -10.23
N PHE A 94 -18.67 -3.77 -10.55
CA PHE A 94 -18.42 -4.24 -11.92
C PHE A 94 -19.30 -5.43 -12.32
N ASP A 95 -19.65 -6.29 -11.36
CA ASP A 95 -20.63 -7.37 -11.57
C ASP A 95 -22.00 -6.79 -11.94
N SER A 96 -22.51 -5.82 -11.20
CA SER A 96 -23.78 -5.15 -11.48
C SER A 96 -23.83 -4.49 -12.85
N LYS A 97 -22.69 -4.13 -13.41
CA LYS A 97 -22.53 -3.55 -14.75
C LYS A 97 -22.17 -4.56 -15.83
N GLN A 98 -22.08 -5.85 -15.50
CA GLN A 98 -21.64 -6.92 -16.42
C GLN A 98 -20.26 -6.64 -17.04
N LYS A 99 -19.32 -6.14 -16.21
CA LYS A 99 -17.95 -5.74 -16.62
C LYS A 99 -16.84 -6.48 -15.88
N GLN A 100 -17.13 -7.63 -15.27
CA GLN A 100 -16.13 -8.38 -14.51
C GLN A 100 -14.97 -8.86 -15.39
N ASP A 101 -15.22 -9.24 -16.64
CA ASP A 101 -14.23 -9.64 -17.62
C ASP A 101 -13.26 -8.51 -18.03
N ARG A 102 -13.62 -7.26 -17.72
CA ARG A 102 -12.87 -6.05 -18.03
C ARG A 102 -11.95 -5.59 -16.89
N VAL A 103 -11.95 -6.26 -15.76
CA VAL A 103 -11.17 -5.88 -14.58
C VAL A 103 -10.46 -7.08 -13.95
N PHE A 104 -9.33 -6.80 -13.31
CA PHE A 104 -8.62 -7.72 -12.45
C PHE A 104 -8.33 -7.02 -11.14
N LEU A 105 -9.00 -7.44 -10.07
CA LEU A 105 -8.86 -6.87 -8.74
C LEU A 105 -8.01 -7.82 -7.88
N HIS A 106 -6.94 -7.32 -7.30
CA HIS A 106 -6.01 -8.12 -6.52
C HIS A 106 -5.74 -7.47 -5.16
N GLY A 107 -6.03 -8.20 -4.10
CA GLY A 107 -5.76 -7.78 -2.73
C GLY A 107 -4.63 -8.59 -2.11
N ILE A 108 -3.67 -7.93 -1.51
CA ILE A 108 -2.58 -8.57 -0.76
C ILE A 108 -2.64 -8.10 0.68
N ASP A 109 -2.63 -9.06 1.60
CA ASP A 109 -2.47 -8.80 3.03
C ASP A 109 -1.58 -9.85 3.69
N LEU A 110 -1.11 -9.56 4.89
CA LEU A 110 -0.34 -10.48 5.70
C LEU A 110 -1.20 -11.60 6.30
N LEU A 111 -2.46 -11.29 6.59
CA LEU A 111 -3.40 -12.19 7.25
C LEU A 111 -4.44 -12.71 6.27
N ASP A 112 -4.72 -14.01 6.36
CA ASP A 112 -5.81 -14.66 5.64
C ASP A 112 -7.16 -14.42 6.37
N ASP A 113 -7.54 -13.13 6.48
CA ASP A 113 -8.81 -12.71 7.09
C ASP A 113 -9.62 -11.87 6.07
N PHE A 114 -9.78 -12.44 4.87
CA PHE A 114 -10.48 -11.75 3.78
C PHE A 114 -12.00 -11.88 3.92
N CYS A 115 -12.70 -10.88 3.39
CA CYS A 115 -14.15 -10.89 3.37
C CYS A 115 -14.67 -11.98 2.41
N THR A 116 -15.80 -12.56 2.75
CA THR A 116 -16.50 -13.50 1.85
C THR A 116 -17.07 -12.72 0.65
N VAL A 117 -16.86 -13.25 -0.53
CA VAL A 117 -17.42 -12.75 -1.79
C VAL A 117 -18.44 -13.71 -2.38
N GLY A 118 -19.39 -13.21 -3.17
CA GLY A 118 -20.36 -14.03 -3.86
C GLY A 118 -19.70 -14.97 -4.88
N LYS A 119 -20.27 -16.15 -5.08
CA LYS A 119 -19.76 -17.13 -6.06
C LYS A 119 -19.76 -16.63 -7.51
N ASN A 120 -20.56 -15.61 -7.81
CA ASN A 120 -20.63 -14.94 -9.11
C ASN A 120 -19.46 -13.97 -9.33
N ILE A 121 -18.68 -13.62 -8.30
CA ILE A 121 -17.55 -12.71 -8.42
C ILE A 121 -16.31 -13.49 -8.87
N THR A 122 -15.85 -13.19 -10.08
CA THR A 122 -14.72 -13.87 -10.73
C THR A 122 -13.50 -12.97 -10.94
N CYS A 123 -13.68 -11.64 -10.84
CA CYS A 123 -12.64 -10.65 -11.10
C CYS A 123 -11.76 -10.31 -9.88
N LEU A 124 -12.08 -10.85 -8.70
CA LEU A 124 -11.41 -10.55 -7.44
C LEU A 124 -10.57 -11.72 -6.94
N HIS A 125 -9.32 -11.43 -6.62
CA HIS A 125 -8.34 -12.40 -6.12
C HIS A 125 -7.68 -11.86 -4.86
N PHE A 126 -7.45 -12.73 -3.89
CA PHE A 126 -6.70 -12.42 -2.67
C PHE A 126 -5.45 -13.28 -2.54
N GLU A 127 -4.40 -12.71 -1.98
CA GLU A 127 -3.14 -13.38 -1.74
C GLU A 127 -2.63 -13.05 -0.33
N THR A 128 -2.27 -14.08 0.45
CA THR A 128 -1.67 -13.92 1.77
C THR A 128 -0.16 -14.03 1.64
N VAL A 129 0.53 -12.90 1.68
CA VAL A 129 1.99 -12.84 1.57
C VAL A 129 2.55 -11.58 2.25
N PRO A 130 3.68 -11.68 2.97
CA PRO A 130 4.39 -10.49 3.43
C PRO A 130 4.87 -9.65 2.23
N LEU A 131 4.63 -8.33 2.25
CA LEU A 131 5.00 -7.46 1.12
C LEU A 131 6.51 -7.42 0.84
N THR A 132 7.35 -7.72 1.81
CA THR A 132 8.80 -7.88 1.62
C THR A 132 9.15 -9.11 0.77
N ALA A 133 8.30 -10.13 0.79
CA ALA A 133 8.44 -11.36 -0.01
C ALA A 133 7.62 -11.32 -1.31
N TRP A 134 6.66 -10.40 -1.43
CA TRP A 134 5.81 -10.29 -2.61
C TRP A 134 6.62 -10.04 -3.89
N ARG A 135 6.23 -10.73 -4.95
CA ARG A 135 6.81 -10.57 -6.29
C ARG A 135 5.66 -10.39 -7.29
N PRO A 136 5.61 -9.26 -8.01
CA PRO A 136 4.53 -8.98 -8.94
C PRO A 136 4.52 -9.97 -10.11
N SER A 137 3.38 -10.59 -10.37
CA SER A 137 3.17 -11.51 -11.48
C SER A 137 2.67 -10.81 -12.74
N ARG A 138 2.28 -9.53 -12.64
CA ARG A 138 1.74 -8.72 -13.74
C ARG A 138 2.00 -7.24 -13.53
N ARG A 139 1.60 -6.43 -14.54
CA ARG A 139 1.54 -4.98 -14.42
C ARG A 139 0.14 -4.54 -13.97
N TYR A 140 0.09 -3.42 -13.23
CA TYR A 140 -1.14 -2.87 -12.68
C TYR A 140 -1.36 -1.43 -13.17
N ASP A 141 -2.64 -1.07 -13.39
CA ASP A 141 -3.04 0.27 -13.78
C ASP A 141 -3.29 1.16 -12.58
N LEU A 142 -3.69 0.56 -11.46
CA LEU A 142 -3.81 1.22 -10.17
C LEU A 142 -3.15 0.34 -9.11
N ILE A 143 -2.30 0.96 -8.27
CA ILE A 143 -1.81 0.34 -7.03
C ILE A 143 -2.14 1.28 -5.89
N THR A 144 -2.78 0.74 -4.85
CA THR A 144 -3.12 1.48 -3.63
C THR A 144 -2.46 0.83 -2.42
N CYS A 145 -2.13 1.65 -1.40
CA CYS A 145 -1.73 1.18 -0.07
C CYS A 145 -2.18 2.17 0.99
N SER A 146 -3.35 1.95 1.57
CA SER A 146 -3.89 2.86 2.58
C SER A 146 -3.41 2.47 3.97
N HIS A 147 -2.55 3.31 4.57
CA HIS A 147 -1.94 3.15 5.90
C HIS A 147 -1.08 1.88 6.12
N GLY A 148 -0.98 0.98 5.14
CA GLY A 148 -0.24 -0.28 5.27
C GLY A 148 1.27 -0.11 5.36
N LEU A 149 1.86 0.82 4.60
CA LEU A 149 3.31 1.07 4.60
C LEU A 149 3.87 1.44 5.98
N HIS A 150 3.02 1.93 6.90
CA HIS A 150 3.44 2.26 8.26
C HIS A 150 3.96 1.05 9.04
N TYR A 151 3.48 -0.16 8.69
CA TYR A 151 3.77 -1.41 9.40
C TYR A 151 4.83 -2.28 8.71
N ILE A 152 5.42 -1.80 7.61
CA ILE A 152 6.43 -2.54 6.85
C ILE A 152 7.82 -2.04 7.25
N GLY A 153 8.76 -2.95 7.44
CA GLY A 153 10.15 -2.62 7.68
C GLY A 153 10.75 -1.92 6.48
N ASP A 154 11.12 -2.65 5.43
CA ASP A 154 11.67 -2.09 4.19
C ASP A 154 10.59 -1.53 3.26
N LYS A 155 9.94 -0.45 3.72
CA LYS A 155 8.87 0.21 2.97
C LYS A 155 9.35 0.89 1.69
N LEU A 156 10.61 1.29 1.61
CA LEU A 156 11.16 1.89 0.41
C LEU A 156 11.29 0.84 -0.70
N ARG A 157 11.75 -0.36 -0.38
CA ARG A 157 11.80 -1.48 -1.32
C ARG A 157 10.42 -1.87 -1.84
N VAL A 158 9.39 -1.84 -0.98
CA VAL A 158 8.01 -2.09 -1.40
C VAL A 158 7.53 -1.01 -2.37
N ILE A 159 7.86 0.27 -2.13
CA ILE A 159 7.55 1.37 -3.05
C ILE A 159 8.24 1.18 -4.39
N GLU A 160 9.54 0.83 -4.41
CA GLU A 160 10.28 0.52 -5.64
C GLU A 160 9.59 -0.59 -6.44
N THR A 161 9.25 -1.69 -5.77
CA THR A 161 8.57 -2.84 -6.37
C THR A 161 7.19 -2.48 -6.92
N ALA A 162 6.40 -1.72 -6.16
CA ALA A 162 5.08 -1.26 -6.58
C ALA A 162 5.15 -0.38 -7.83
N VAL A 163 6.03 0.63 -7.85
CA VAL A 163 6.18 1.53 -9.00
C VAL A 163 6.73 0.79 -10.21
N ALA A 164 7.69 -0.12 -10.03
CA ALA A 164 8.18 -0.97 -11.11
C ALA A 164 7.09 -1.87 -11.71
N SER A 165 6.04 -2.17 -10.95
CA SER A 165 4.91 -3.02 -11.37
C SER A 165 3.78 -2.27 -12.05
N LEU A 166 3.86 -0.95 -12.17
CA LEU A 166 2.86 -0.17 -12.90
C LEU A 166 2.89 -0.46 -14.40
N THR A 167 1.76 -0.27 -15.07
CA THR A 167 1.71 -0.09 -16.51
C THR A 167 2.32 1.28 -16.88
N LYS A 168 2.56 1.52 -18.17
CA LYS A 168 3.10 2.80 -18.66
C LYS A 168 2.30 4.01 -18.17
N ASN A 169 0.97 3.87 -18.07
CA ASN A 169 0.05 4.92 -17.61
C ASN A 169 -0.54 4.58 -16.24
N GLY A 170 0.05 3.64 -15.51
CA GLY A 170 -0.43 3.23 -14.20
C GLY A 170 -0.19 4.29 -13.14
N PHE A 171 -0.88 4.14 -12.03
CA PHE A 171 -0.84 5.09 -10.93
C PHE A 171 -0.69 4.37 -9.59
N PHE A 172 0.27 4.81 -8.79
CA PHE A 172 0.48 4.36 -7.42
C PHE A 172 0.14 5.47 -6.45
N ILE A 173 -0.63 5.16 -5.41
CA ILE A 173 -0.95 6.07 -4.32
C ILE A 173 -0.93 5.34 -2.98
N ALA A 174 -0.22 5.92 -2.00
CA ALA A 174 -0.07 5.32 -0.68
C ALA A 174 0.05 6.37 0.43
N HIS A 175 -0.35 6.01 1.64
CA HIS A 175 0.04 6.76 2.84
C HIS A 175 1.45 6.38 3.25
N LEU A 176 2.28 7.38 3.48
CA LEU A 176 3.64 7.22 4.00
C LEU A 176 3.95 8.31 5.02
N ASP A 177 4.19 7.92 6.26
CA ASP A 177 4.70 8.83 7.27
C ASP A 177 6.23 8.80 7.27
N LEU A 178 6.87 9.89 6.88
CA LEU A 178 8.33 9.98 6.84
C LEU A 178 8.97 9.97 8.24
N ASP A 179 8.19 10.28 9.29
CA ASP A 179 8.67 10.21 10.66
C ASP A 179 8.85 8.75 11.14
N ASN A 180 8.27 7.79 10.39
CA ASN A 180 8.47 6.35 10.62
C ASN A 180 9.72 5.78 9.91
N ILE A 181 10.56 6.65 9.34
CA ILE A 181 11.79 6.25 8.64
C ILE A 181 12.94 6.98 9.28
N SER A 182 13.91 6.25 9.82
CA SER A 182 15.15 6.80 10.33
C SER A 182 16.29 6.56 9.34
N ILE A 183 17.12 7.58 9.13
CA ILE A 183 18.28 7.49 8.25
C ILE A 183 19.52 7.83 9.08
N ALA A 184 20.51 6.96 9.05
CA ALA A 184 21.74 7.16 9.78
C ALA A 184 22.39 8.52 9.42
N ASN A 185 22.76 9.29 10.45
CA ASN A 185 23.45 10.58 10.33
C ASN A 185 22.73 11.66 9.52
N LYS A 186 21.39 11.59 9.36
CA LYS A 186 20.61 12.58 8.62
C LYS A 186 19.24 12.83 9.24
N LYS A 187 18.71 14.03 8.98
CA LYS A 187 17.28 14.31 9.17
C LYS A 187 16.50 13.62 8.06
N SER A 188 15.77 12.56 8.40
CA SER A 188 15.12 11.65 7.43
C SER A 188 14.13 12.35 6.52
N SER A 189 13.21 13.15 7.06
CA SER A 189 12.14 13.77 6.28
C SER A 189 12.65 14.73 5.18
N PRO A 190 13.56 15.69 5.41
CA PRO A 190 14.11 16.53 4.35
C PRO A 190 14.89 15.75 3.30
N PHE A 191 15.67 14.75 3.74
CA PHE A 191 16.44 13.90 2.84
C PHE A 191 15.53 13.08 1.92
N LEU A 192 14.52 12.41 2.47
CA LEU A 192 13.58 11.59 1.70
C LEU A 192 12.76 12.44 0.72
N LYS A 193 12.31 13.63 1.11
CA LYS A 193 11.62 14.55 0.19
C LYS A 193 12.50 14.94 -1.00
N SER A 194 13.78 15.22 -0.75
CA SER A 194 14.73 15.49 -1.82
C SER A 194 14.94 14.29 -2.74
N LEU A 195 14.99 13.10 -2.16
CA LEU A 195 15.15 11.84 -2.88
C LEU A 195 13.92 11.56 -3.77
N PHE A 196 12.71 11.68 -3.22
CA PHE A 196 11.46 11.49 -3.96
C PHE A 196 11.37 12.43 -5.16
N LYS A 197 11.72 13.71 -4.97
CA LYS A 197 11.75 14.68 -6.08
C LYS A 197 12.70 14.26 -7.20
N LYS A 198 13.85 13.67 -6.89
CA LYS A 198 14.81 13.18 -7.89
C LYS A 198 14.28 12.02 -8.72
N VAL A 199 13.46 11.17 -8.13
CA VAL A 199 12.88 9.98 -8.79
C VAL A 199 11.45 10.21 -9.28
N LEU A 200 10.99 11.47 -9.35
CA LEU A 200 9.65 11.86 -9.82
C LEU A 200 8.49 11.23 -9.04
N VAL A 201 8.71 11.02 -7.75
CA VAL A 201 7.67 10.61 -6.81
C VAL A 201 7.14 11.85 -6.10
N ASP A 202 5.85 12.13 -6.22
CA ASP A 202 5.20 13.24 -5.53
C ASP A 202 4.87 12.87 -4.08
N TYR A 203 5.16 13.76 -3.14
CA TYR A 203 4.87 13.56 -1.72
C TYR A 203 4.20 14.77 -1.09
N ASN A 204 2.94 14.61 -0.70
CA ASN A 204 2.20 15.61 0.05
C ASN A 204 2.44 15.44 1.56
N SER A 205 3.25 16.33 2.15
CA SER A 205 3.63 16.27 3.57
C SER A 205 2.46 16.49 4.52
N ARG A 206 1.45 17.29 4.16
CA ARG A 206 0.28 17.56 5.01
C ARG A 206 -0.63 16.35 5.11
N LYS A 207 -0.88 15.69 3.98
CA LYS A 207 -1.73 14.49 3.89
C LYS A 207 -0.95 13.20 4.12
N LYS A 208 0.39 13.26 4.17
CA LYS A 208 1.28 12.09 4.21
C LYS A 208 1.01 11.10 3.07
N ILE A 209 0.72 11.61 1.89
CA ILE A 209 0.39 10.84 0.70
C ILE A 209 1.54 10.91 -0.30
N LEU A 210 1.95 9.73 -0.75
CA LEU A 210 2.92 9.51 -1.82
C LEU A 210 2.18 9.08 -3.08
N LYS A 211 2.61 9.61 -4.24
CA LYS A 211 2.06 9.30 -5.56
C LYS A 211 3.18 9.09 -6.56
N ALA A 212 2.98 8.13 -7.46
CA ALA A 212 3.84 7.93 -8.62
C ALA A 212 2.99 7.56 -9.84
N ALA A 213 3.38 8.05 -11.01
CA ALA A 213 2.69 7.79 -12.27
C ALA A 213 3.65 7.14 -13.27
N GLY A 214 3.16 6.10 -13.93
CA GLY A 214 3.92 5.31 -14.91
C GLY A 214 4.92 4.35 -14.28
N ALA A 215 5.23 3.29 -15.03
CA ALA A 215 6.27 2.35 -14.63
C ALA A 215 7.64 3.03 -14.66
N ALA A 216 8.37 2.93 -13.57
CA ALA A 216 9.75 3.39 -13.48
C ALA A 216 10.57 2.41 -12.65
N ILE A 217 11.85 2.27 -12.99
CA ILE A 217 12.82 1.60 -12.13
C ILE A 217 13.30 2.68 -11.15
N LEU A 218 12.76 2.64 -9.94
CA LEU A 218 13.24 3.48 -8.86
C LEU A 218 14.41 2.77 -8.17
N SER A 219 15.43 3.52 -7.78
CA SER A 219 16.42 3.10 -6.80
C SER A 219 16.63 4.22 -5.80
N PHE A 220 16.39 3.92 -4.55
CA PHE A 220 16.67 4.87 -3.49
C PHE A 220 18.12 4.81 -3.01
N ASP A 221 18.90 3.80 -3.47
CA ASP A 221 20.30 3.55 -3.10
C ASP A 221 20.53 3.54 -1.58
N LEU A 222 19.54 2.98 -0.87
CA LEU A 222 19.53 2.85 0.59
C LEU A 222 19.47 1.38 0.96
N ILE A 223 20.20 1.00 2.01
CA ILE A 223 20.17 -0.36 2.55
C ILE A 223 19.32 -0.35 3.81
N TYR A 224 18.36 -1.25 3.85
CA TYR A 224 17.58 -1.55 5.04
C TYR A 224 18.41 -2.40 6.01
N ILE A 225 18.47 -2.00 7.28
CA ILE A 225 19.20 -2.70 8.34
C ILE A 225 18.26 -2.93 9.52
#